data_7bab8fe5301618183fb69a4ddf137931
#
_entry.id   7bab8fe5301618183fb69a4ddf137931
#
_cell.length_a   1.000
_cell.length_b   1.000
_cell.length_c   1.000
_cell.angle_alpha   90.00
_cell.angle_beta   90.00
_cell.angle_gamma   90.00
#
_symmetry.space_group_name_H-M   'P 1'
#
loop_
_entity.id
_entity.type
_entity.pdbx_description
1 polymer ?
#
loop_
_entity_poly.entity_id
_entity_poly.type
_entity_poly.pdbx_seq_one_letter_code
_entity_poly.pdbx_strand_id
1 'polypeptide(L)'
;MLRAPAFWWRDRPGLAAALLSPVAAIIGGVALRRLGEAGGMVDVPVICIGNPTVGGAGKTPTAIALIERLKARGAQPFALLRGHGGKAKAPLRVDPARHTAAEVGDEALLLANHAPTIVAGGDRLGGARLAVKAGASHVVMDDGFQNPSLHKDCTLLVIDGGVGVGNGCVTPSGPLRAPLAPQIEKADALLLIGDGAPGETVAGLARAADLAVLHGHLAPEPSAVTALRGKPLVAFAGIGRPEKFFATLEAEGLNVVARHAFPDHHPYRTEEIAHLAAEARRLGARLVTTQKDFVRIGFAFTVSTNIADLPVSLALDGGDRLDALISWAEARVAARRL
;
A
#
# COMPACT_ATOMS: atom_id res chain seq x y z
N MET A 1 1.75 0.91 16.97
CA MET A 1 1.62 2.32 16.49
C MET A 1 0.37 2.96 17.07
N LEU A 2 0.37 4.28 17.33
CA LEU A 2 -0.83 5.00 17.73
C LEU A 2 -1.80 5.03 16.53
N ARG A 3 -3.09 4.78 16.78
CA ARG A 3 -4.12 4.96 15.75
C ARG A 3 -4.12 6.41 15.26
N ALA A 4 -4.34 6.62 13.97
CA ALA A 4 -4.52 7.96 13.42
C ALA A 4 -5.66 8.67 14.20
N PRO A 5 -5.45 9.90 14.65
CA PRO A 5 -6.46 10.61 15.45
C PRO A 5 -7.76 10.78 14.67
N ALA A 6 -8.90 10.59 15.33
CA ALA A 6 -10.21 10.68 14.68
C ALA A 6 -10.49 12.06 14.05
N PHE A 7 -9.89 13.14 14.58
CA PHE A 7 -10.06 14.48 14.02
C PHE A 7 -9.38 14.68 12.66
N TRP A 8 -8.45 13.80 12.26
CA TRP A 8 -7.83 13.82 10.91
C TRP A 8 -8.85 13.52 9.81
N TRP A 9 -9.85 12.71 10.11
CA TRP A 9 -10.85 12.20 9.16
C TRP A 9 -12.17 12.97 9.17
N ARG A 10 -12.15 14.19 9.73
CA ARG A 10 -13.26 15.13 9.62
C ARG A 10 -13.17 15.95 8.33
N ASP A 11 -14.29 16.44 7.83
CA ASP A 11 -14.34 17.24 6.60
C ASP A 11 -13.66 18.62 6.76
N ARG A 12 -13.47 19.09 7.98
CA ARG A 12 -12.85 20.40 8.28
C ARG A 12 -11.93 20.31 9.48
N PRO A 13 -10.85 21.13 9.48
CA PRO A 13 -9.97 21.25 10.64
C PRO A 13 -10.74 21.76 11.87
N GLY A 14 -10.60 21.09 13.01
CA GLY A 14 -11.12 21.54 14.30
C GLY A 14 -10.03 22.17 15.17
N LEU A 15 -10.37 22.51 16.43
CA LEU A 15 -9.45 23.14 17.39
C LEU A 15 -8.13 22.35 17.56
N ALA A 16 -8.18 21.03 17.65
CA ALA A 16 -6.98 20.21 17.79
C ALA A 16 -6.05 20.37 16.57
N ALA A 17 -6.60 20.43 15.37
CA ALA A 17 -5.83 20.68 14.15
C ALA A 17 -5.22 22.09 14.13
N ALA A 18 -5.98 23.09 14.58
CA ALA A 18 -5.50 24.48 14.69
C ALA A 18 -4.34 24.62 15.67
N LEU A 19 -4.42 24.00 16.85
CA LEU A 19 -3.34 24.00 17.84
C LEU A 19 -2.05 23.34 17.35
N LEU A 20 -2.15 22.33 16.48
CA LEU A 20 -1.02 21.62 15.92
C LEU A 20 -0.48 22.25 14.62
N SER A 21 -1.17 23.26 14.07
CA SER A 21 -0.83 23.87 12.79
C SER A 21 0.59 24.47 12.69
N PRO A 22 1.19 25.07 13.75
CA PRO A 22 2.56 25.56 13.65
C PRO A 22 3.58 24.44 13.39
N VAL A 23 3.40 23.29 14.08
CA VAL A 23 4.25 22.10 13.87
C VAL A 23 4.03 21.51 12.48
N ALA A 24 2.77 21.45 12.04
CA ALA A 24 2.41 20.97 10.71
C ALA A 24 3.01 21.86 9.58
N ALA A 25 3.08 23.17 9.79
CA ALA A 25 3.70 24.09 8.85
C ALA A 25 5.22 23.81 8.66
N ILE A 26 5.93 23.54 9.77
CA ILE A 26 7.36 23.18 9.74
C ILE A 26 7.56 21.85 8.99
N ILE A 27 6.78 20.82 9.37
CA ILE A 27 6.86 19.49 8.72
C ILE A 27 6.51 19.61 7.23
N GLY A 28 5.46 20.36 6.89
CA GLY A 28 5.05 20.62 5.52
C GLY A 28 6.13 21.33 4.71
N GLY A 29 6.80 22.32 5.27
CA GLY A 29 7.91 23.02 4.64
C GLY A 29 9.10 22.09 4.34
N VAL A 30 9.48 21.23 5.29
CA VAL A 30 10.53 20.21 5.08
C VAL A 30 10.11 19.20 4.00
N ALA A 31 8.85 18.76 4.01
CA ALA A 31 8.34 17.82 3.03
C ALA A 31 8.31 18.43 1.61
N LEU A 32 7.91 19.69 1.49
CA LEU A 32 7.94 20.45 0.21
C LEU A 32 9.37 20.58 -0.34
N ARG A 33 10.33 20.96 0.50
CA ARG A 33 11.73 21.02 0.09
C ARG A 33 12.19 19.66 -0.48
N ARG A 34 11.91 18.57 0.22
CA ARG A 34 12.26 17.21 -0.22
C ARG A 34 11.59 16.82 -1.54
N LEU A 35 10.34 17.18 -1.76
CA LEU A 35 9.66 16.94 -3.04
C LEU A 35 10.32 17.68 -4.22
N GLY A 36 11.05 18.77 -3.97
CA GLY A 36 11.79 19.52 -4.97
C GLY A 36 13.21 19.01 -5.24
N GLU A 37 13.75 18.11 -4.41
CA GLU A 37 15.11 17.59 -4.57
C GLU A 37 15.21 16.61 -5.75
N ALA A 38 16.32 16.69 -6.50
CA ALA A 38 16.61 15.74 -7.58
C ALA A 38 17.21 14.45 -7.00
N GLY A 39 16.66 13.31 -7.34
CA GLY A 39 17.15 12.00 -6.95
C GLY A 39 18.21 11.44 -7.90
N GLY A 40 19.01 10.48 -7.40
CA GLY A 40 19.88 9.68 -8.26
C GLY A 40 19.07 8.81 -9.22
N MET A 41 19.65 8.47 -10.36
CA MET A 41 19.00 7.72 -11.44
C MET A 41 19.55 6.30 -11.54
N VAL A 42 18.74 5.42 -12.14
CA VAL A 42 19.12 4.09 -12.64
C VAL A 42 18.70 3.95 -14.10
N ASP A 43 19.25 2.98 -14.81
CA ASP A 43 19.06 2.82 -16.26
C ASP A 43 17.79 2.04 -16.64
N VAL A 44 16.91 1.79 -15.69
CA VAL A 44 15.61 1.15 -15.91
C VAL A 44 14.47 2.04 -15.42
N PRO A 45 13.25 1.91 -15.97
CA PRO A 45 12.10 2.68 -15.50
C PRO A 45 11.81 2.43 -14.02
N VAL A 46 11.66 3.54 -13.27
CA VAL A 46 11.23 3.54 -11.87
C VAL A 46 9.81 4.08 -11.82
N ILE A 47 8.84 3.20 -11.54
CA ILE A 47 7.43 3.56 -11.40
C ILE A 47 7.08 3.56 -9.91
N CYS A 48 6.68 4.71 -9.40
CA CYS A 48 6.40 4.91 -7.98
C CYS A 48 4.90 4.90 -7.71
N ILE A 49 4.48 4.02 -6.81
CA ILE A 49 3.15 4.04 -6.22
C ILE A 49 3.24 4.74 -4.87
N GLY A 50 2.55 5.86 -4.76
CA GLY A 50 2.55 6.68 -3.54
C GLY A 50 1.16 7.07 -3.09
N ASN A 51 1.05 7.69 -1.93
CA ASN A 51 -0.16 8.38 -1.52
C ASN A 51 0.18 9.67 -0.77
N PRO A 52 -0.69 10.68 -0.81
CA PRO A 52 -0.43 11.94 -0.13
C PRO A 52 -0.67 11.87 1.37
N THR A 53 -1.35 10.83 1.88
CA THR A 53 -1.76 10.72 3.29
C THR A 53 -0.97 9.64 4.04
N VAL A 54 -0.99 9.70 5.36
CA VAL A 54 -0.60 8.58 6.22
C VAL A 54 -1.74 7.58 6.27
N GLY A 55 -1.44 6.29 6.10
CA GLY A 55 -2.43 5.19 6.17
C GLY A 55 -2.54 4.37 4.89
N GLY A 56 -3.42 3.39 4.92
CA GLY A 56 -3.64 2.44 3.84
C GLY A 56 -4.61 2.97 2.79
N ALA A 57 -4.10 3.44 1.65
CA ALA A 57 -4.91 3.88 0.50
C ALA A 57 -5.01 2.83 -0.62
N GLY A 58 -4.46 1.61 -0.43
CA GLY A 58 -4.44 0.59 -1.48
C GLY A 58 -3.15 0.57 -2.33
N LYS A 59 -2.05 1.19 -1.87
CA LYS A 59 -0.76 1.22 -2.57
C LYS A 59 -0.23 -0.18 -2.92
N THR A 60 -0.14 -1.06 -1.94
CA THR A 60 0.43 -2.40 -2.15
C THR A 60 -0.37 -3.24 -3.15
N PRO A 61 -1.71 -3.32 -3.10
CA PRO A 61 -2.50 -3.93 -4.19
C PRO A 61 -2.27 -3.28 -5.55
N THR A 62 -2.10 -1.96 -5.62
CA THR A 62 -1.77 -1.25 -6.86
C THR A 62 -0.37 -1.62 -7.37
N ALA A 63 0.62 -1.71 -6.49
CA ALA A 63 1.97 -2.16 -6.85
C ALA A 63 1.96 -3.61 -7.38
N ILE A 64 1.19 -4.50 -6.75
CA ILE A 64 1.00 -5.89 -7.21
C ILE A 64 0.37 -5.90 -8.61
N ALA A 65 -0.71 -5.15 -8.82
CA ALA A 65 -1.37 -5.08 -10.14
C ALA A 65 -0.40 -4.59 -11.23
N LEU A 66 0.41 -3.59 -10.93
CA LEU A 66 1.44 -3.09 -11.86
C LEU A 66 2.54 -4.14 -12.12
N ILE A 67 3.00 -4.84 -11.10
CA ILE A 67 3.98 -5.93 -11.20
C ILE A 67 3.43 -7.04 -12.11
N GLU A 68 2.21 -7.51 -11.87
CA GLU A 68 1.59 -8.56 -12.68
C GLU A 68 1.38 -8.10 -14.14
N ARG A 69 1.02 -6.84 -14.36
CA ARG A 69 0.90 -6.29 -15.71
C ARG A 69 2.25 -6.22 -16.44
N LEU A 70 3.32 -5.81 -15.76
CA LEU A 70 4.68 -5.84 -16.31
C LEU A 70 5.12 -7.26 -16.66
N LYS A 71 4.87 -8.24 -15.81
CA LYS A 71 5.16 -9.65 -16.07
C LYS A 71 4.40 -10.17 -17.28
N ALA A 72 3.12 -9.83 -17.42
CA ALA A 72 2.31 -10.19 -18.59
C ALA A 72 2.86 -9.61 -19.90
N ARG A 73 3.60 -8.49 -19.85
CA ARG A 73 4.32 -7.89 -20.99
C ARG A 73 5.72 -8.52 -21.20
N GLY A 74 6.08 -9.55 -20.45
CA GLY A 74 7.39 -10.21 -20.54
C GLY A 74 8.52 -9.47 -19.83
N ALA A 75 8.21 -8.42 -19.04
CA ALA A 75 9.19 -7.68 -18.26
C ALA A 75 9.61 -8.45 -17.00
N GLN A 76 10.73 -8.03 -16.40
CA GLN A 76 11.24 -8.53 -15.13
C GLN A 76 11.19 -7.43 -14.07
N PRO A 77 10.00 -7.12 -13.50
CA PRO A 77 9.88 -6.09 -12.48
C PRO A 77 10.49 -6.54 -11.15
N PHE A 78 11.09 -5.60 -10.45
CA PHE A 78 11.50 -5.74 -9.06
C PHE A 78 10.71 -4.76 -8.19
N ALA A 79 10.19 -5.23 -7.06
CA ALA A 79 9.59 -4.36 -6.06
C ALA A 79 10.67 -3.69 -5.21
N LEU A 80 10.50 -2.40 -4.90
CA LEU A 80 11.39 -1.63 -4.04
C LEU A 80 10.58 -0.88 -3.00
N LEU A 81 10.86 -1.11 -1.72
CA LEU A 81 10.19 -0.44 -0.62
C LEU A 81 11.15 -0.13 0.54
N ARG A 82 10.65 0.57 1.54
CA ARG A 82 11.44 0.91 2.74
C ARG A 82 11.72 -0.30 3.62
N GLY A 83 10.76 -1.22 3.74
CA GLY A 83 10.72 -2.22 4.78
C GLY A 83 10.21 -1.65 6.10
N HIS A 84 9.08 -0.94 6.04
CA HIS A 84 8.45 -0.39 7.24
C HIS A 84 8.10 -1.50 8.22
N GLY A 85 8.36 -1.30 9.52
CA GLY A 85 8.18 -2.33 10.55
C GLY A 85 9.33 -3.35 10.63
N GLY A 86 10.18 -3.45 9.60
CA GLY A 86 11.36 -4.31 9.59
C GLY A 86 12.59 -3.66 10.23
N LYS A 87 13.63 -4.48 10.46
CA LYS A 87 14.92 -4.07 11.06
C LYS A 87 16.01 -3.80 10.03
N ALA A 88 15.79 -4.10 8.76
CA ALA A 88 16.78 -3.90 7.69
C ALA A 88 17.13 -2.41 7.53
N LYS A 89 18.43 -2.09 7.68
CA LYS A 89 18.96 -0.72 7.58
C LYS A 89 19.64 -0.43 6.24
N ALA A 90 20.06 -1.46 5.52
CA ALA A 90 20.72 -1.38 4.23
C ALA A 90 19.93 -2.16 3.18
N PRO A 91 20.17 -1.92 1.87
CA PRO A 91 19.50 -2.66 0.80
C PRO A 91 19.68 -4.17 0.94
N LEU A 92 18.58 -4.90 0.94
CA LEU A 92 18.50 -6.34 1.13
C LEU A 92 17.48 -6.93 0.16
N ARG A 93 17.86 -8.00 -0.57
CA ARG A 93 16.89 -8.80 -1.34
C ARG A 93 16.12 -9.71 -0.39
N VAL A 94 14.80 -9.63 -0.47
CA VAL A 94 13.90 -10.44 0.36
C VAL A 94 13.89 -11.89 -0.13
N ASP A 95 14.00 -12.81 0.81
CA ASP A 95 13.79 -14.24 0.62
C ASP A 95 12.62 -14.67 1.51
N PRO A 96 11.42 -14.93 0.95
CA PRO A 96 10.21 -15.28 1.74
C PRO A 96 10.37 -16.57 2.56
N ALA A 97 11.29 -17.46 2.16
CA ALA A 97 11.54 -18.70 2.89
C ALA A 97 12.42 -18.52 4.12
N ARG A 98 13.15 -17.39 4.21
CA ARG A 98 14.16 -17.14 5.26
C ARG A 98 13.85 -15.94 6.13
N HIS A 99 13.26 -14.89 5.54
CA HIS A 99 13.01 -13.64 6.26
C HIS A 99 11.61 -13.61 6.88
N THR A 100 11.54 -12.98 8.04
CA THR A 100 10.28 -12.74 8.77
C THR A 100 9.80 -11.30 8.57
N ALA A 101 8.52 -11.04 8.87
CA ALA A 101 7.96 -9.69 8.87
C ALA A 101 8.69 -8.75 9.85
N ALA A 102 9.22 -9.26 10.96
CA ALA A 102 10.01 -8.48 11.91
C ALA A 102 11.38 -8.04 11.35
N GLU A 103 11.90 -8.71 10.32
CA GLU A 103 13.18 -8.39 9.69
C GLU A 103 13.01 -7.44 8.50
N VAL A 104 12.05 -7.72 7.62
CA VAL A 104 11.90 -7.02 6.33
C VAL A 104 10.62 -6.20 6.20
N GLY A 105 9.65 -6.38 7.10
CA GLY A 105 8.30 -5.80 7.03
C GLY A 105 7.31 -6.71 6.31
N ASP A 106 6.04 -6.61 6.70
CA ASP A 106 4.94 -7.43 6.14
C ASP A 106 4.69 -7.12 4.65
N GLU A 107 4.74 -5.85 4.24
CA GLU A 107 4.56 -5.44 2.84
C GLU A 107 5.65 -6.01 1.93
N ALA A 108 6.88 -6.14 2.44
CA ALA A 108 8.00 -6.71 1.70
C ALA A 108 7.81 -8.21 1.43
N LEU A 109 7.34 -8.95 2.43
CA LEU A 109 7.01 -10.36 2.26
C LEU A 109 5.83 -10.57 1.30
N LEU A 110 4.82 -9.72 1.40
CA LEU A 110 3.67 -9.78 0.48
C LEU A 110 4.10 -9.55 -0.97
N LEU A 111 4.88 -8.50 -1.24
CA LEU A 111 5.40 -8.22 -2.58
C LEU A 111 6.37 -9.30 -3.09
N ALA A 112 7.13 -9.93 -2.19
CA ALA A 112 8.07 -10.99 -2.55
C ALA A 112 7.39 -12.27 -3.08
N ASN A 113 6.10 -12.45 -2.82
CA ASN A 113 5.30 -13.53 -3.42
C ASN A 113 4.94 -13.23 -4.91
N HIS A 114 5.08 -11.97 -5.34
CA HIS A 114 4.70 -11.53 -6.69
C HIS A 114 5.92 -11.22 -7.57
N ALA A 115 6.99 -10.66 -7.01
CA ALA A 115 8.22 -10.34 -7.74
C ALA A 115 9.44 -10.35 -6.81
N PRO A 116 10.67 -10.47 -7.38
CA PRO A 116 11.87 -10.20 -6.59
C PRO A 116 11.78 -8.83 -5.92
N THR A 117 11.96 -8.81 -4.60
CA THR A 117 11.70 -7.63 -3.77
C THR A 117 12.96 -7.20 -3.05
N ILE A 118 13.23 -5.88 -3.07
CA ILE A 118 14.33 -5.25 -2.36
C ILE A 118 13.75 -4.36 -1.25
N VAL A 119 14.17 -4.61 -0.03
CA VAL A 119 14.02 -3.68 1.09
C VAL A 119 15.22 -2.75 1.10
N ALA A 120 14.98 -1.46 0.96
CA ALA A 120 16.03 -0.45 0.84
C ALA A 120 16.51 0.12 2.18
N GLY A 121 15.78 -0.11 3.27
CA GLY A 121 16.04 0.61 4.53
C GLY A 121 15.95 2.13 4.33
N GLY A 122 17.08 2.82 4.47
CA GLY A 122 17.20 4.26 4.22
C GLY A 122 17.65 4.63 2.79
N ASP A 123 18.32 3.70 2.07
CA ASP A 123 18.99 3.93 0.80
C ASP A 123 18.19 3.40 -0.41
N ARG A 124 17.25 4.22 -0.93
CA ARG A 124 16.43 3.86 -2.10
C ARG A 124 17.25 3.70 -3.37
N LEU A 125 18.26 4.57 -3.56
CA LEU A 125 19.11 4.52 -4.74
C LEU A 125 19.98 3.25 -4.75
N GLY A 126 20.59 2.92 -3.61
CA GLY A 126 21.32 1.67 -3.46
C GLY A 126 20.43 0.44 -3.66
N GLY A 127 19.19 0.48 -3.16
CA GLY A 127 18.20 -0.57 -3.41
C GLY A 127 17.84 -0.74 -4.88
N ALA A 128 17.63 0.35 -5.61
CA ALA A 128 17.35 0.33 -7.04
C ALA A 128 18.56 -0.21 -7.84
N ARG A 129 19.78 0.21 -7.49
CA ARG A 129 21.02 -0.31 -8.10
C ARG A 129 21.18 -1.82 -7.85
N LEU A 130 20.82 -2.29 -6.66
CA LEU A 130 20.83 -3.72 -6.34
C LEU A 130 19.82 -4.49 -7.21
N ALA A 131 18.61 -3.92 -7.42
CA ALA A 131 17.60 -4.51 -8.32
C ALA A 131 18.11 -4.59 -9.76
N VAL A 132 18.68 -3.51 -10.30
CA VAL A 132 19.26 -3.48 -11.65
C VAL A 132 20.38 -4.50 -11.80
N LYS A 133 21.30 -4.57 -10.85
CA LYS A 133 22.40 -5.57 -10.83
C LYS A 133 21.85 -7.00 -10.79
N ALA A 134 20.68 -7.22 -10.21
CA ALA A 134 20.01 -8.52 -10.15
C ALA A 134 19.14 -8.83 -11.38
N GLY A 135 19.15 -7.98 -12.42
CA GLY A 135 18.46 -8.19 -13.69
C GLY A 135 17.07 -7.54 -13.80
N ALA A 136 16.76 -6.57 -12.94
CA ALA A 136 15.50 -5.84 -13.06
C ALA A 136 15.42 -5.11 -14.41
N SER A 137 14.31 -5.28 -15.13
CA SER A 137 13.96 -4.44 -16.28
C SER A 137 13.17 -3.20 -15.88
N HIS A 138 12.46 -3.26 -14.75
CA HIS A 138 11.67 -2.19 -14.15
C HIS A 138 11.77 -2.24 -12.64
N VAL A 139 11.70 -1.09 -11.99
CA VAL A 139 11.58 -0.96 -10.53
C VAL A 139 10.20 -0.41 -10.19
N VAL A 140 9.41 -1.18 -9.47
CA VAL A 140 8.12 -0.75 -8.91
C VAL A 140 8.35 -0.35 -7.46
N MET A 141 8.26 0.95 -7.17
CA MET A 141 8.54 1.51 -5.86
C MET A 141 7.24 1.67 -5.07
N ASP A 142 7.04 0.86 -4.02
CA ASP A 142 5.90 0.98 -3.12
C ASP A 142 6.22 1.96 -1.97
N ASP A 143 5.34 2.96 -1.77
CA ASP A 143 5.42 4.01 -0.77
C ASP A 143 6.73 4.83 -0.79
N GLY A 144 7.11 5.28 -1.98
CA GLY A 144 8.34 6.04 -2.18
C GLY A 144 8.18 7.51 -2.58
N PHE A 145 6.96 8.01 -2.72
CA PHE A 145 6.69 9.31 -3.35
C PHE A 145 7.41 10.48 -2.68
N GLN A 146 7.37 10.58 -1.34
CA GLN A 146 8.00 11.67 -0.60
C GLN A 146 9.51 11.47 -0.37
N ASN A 147 10.10 10.38 -0.87
CA ASN A 147 11.54 10.16 -0.78
C ASN A 147 12.26 10.73 -2.01
N PRO A 148 13.20 11.70 -1.83
CA PRO A 148 13.86 12.34 -2.97
C PRO A 148 15.06 11.57 -3.51
N SER A 149 15.60 10.57 -2.80
CA SER A 149 16.90 9.99 -3.11
C SER A 149 16.96 9.19 -4.41
N LEU A 150 15.81 8.75 -4.94
CA LEU A 150 15.69 8.04 -6.20
C LEU A 150 14.75 8.78 -7.14
N HIS A 151 15.20 9.04 -8.38
CA HIS A 151 14.38 9.60 -9.44
C HIS A 151 13.24 8.62 -9.80
N LYS A 152 12.06 9.15 -10.08
CA LYS A 152 10.87 8.40 -10.49
C LYS A 152 10.50 8.82 -11.91
N ASP A 153 10.44 7.85 -12.81
CA ASP A 153 10.09 8.08 -14.22
C ASP A 153 8.58 8.21 -14.41
N CYS A 154 7.82 7.58 -13.51
CA CYS A 154 6.37 7.74 -13.43
C CYS A 154 5.93 7.63 -11.98
N THR A 155 5.01 8.49 -11.58
CA THR A 155 4.42 8.49 -10.24
C THR A 155 2.90 8.41 -10.30
N LEU A 156 2.33 7.36 -9.69
CA LEU A 156 0.90 7.17 -9.49
C LEU A 156 0.55 7.45 -8.03
N LEU A 157 -0.24 8.51 -7.79
CA LEU A 157 -0.80 8.80 -6.47
C LEU A 157 -2.09 8.02 -6.26
N VAL A 158 -2.16 7.26 -5.17
CA VAL A 158 -3.33 6.47 -4.80
C VAL A 158 -4.12 7.18 -3.70
N ILE A 159 -5.41 7.34 -3.91
CA ILE A 159 -6.37 7.95 -2.98
C ILE A 159 -7.46 6.93 -2.64
N ASP A 160 -7.80 6.82 -1.38
CA ASP A 160 -8.99 6.09 -0.94
C ASP A 160 -10.23 6.97 -1.11
N GLY A 161 -11.18 6.54 -1.94
CA GLY A 161 -12.40 7.28 -2.28
C GLY A 161 -13.22 7.66 -1.07
N GLY A 162 -13.33 6.74 -0.10
CA GLY A 162 -14.18 6.93 1.08
C GLY A 162 -13.68 7.97 2.08
N VAL A 163 -12.38 8.29 2.10
CA VAL A 163 -11.81 9.24 3.07
C VAL A 163 -11.02 10.39 2.43
N GLY A 164 -10.66 10.29 1.14
CA GLY A 164 -9.91 11.31 0.43
C GLY A 164 -8.61 11.69 1.16
N VAL A 165 -8.50 12.95 1.53
CA VAL A 165 -7.38 13.52 2.29
C VAL A 165 -7.78 13.99 3.70
N GLY A 166 -8.91 13.49 4.22
CA GLY A 166 -9.43 13.87 5.52
C GLY A 166 -9.63 15.38 5.65
N ASN A 167 -9.20 15.98 6.77
CA ASN A 167 -9.32 17.41 7.01
C ASN A 167 -8.39 18.31 6.18
N GLY A 168 -7.62 17.76 5.24
CA GLY A 168 -6.74 18.49 4.32
C GLY A 168 -5.48 19.09 4.95
N CYS A 169 -5.22 18.82 6.23
CA CYS A 169 -4.05 19.37 6.93
C CYS A 169 -2.85 18.40 6.88
N VAL A 170 -1.65 18.97 6.99
CA VAL A 170 -0.40 18.20 7.09
C VAL A 170 -0.24 17.65 8.52
N THR A 171 0.40 16.50 8.65
CA THR A 171 0.77 15.89 9.93
C THR A 171 1.58 16.85 10.81
N PRO A 172 1.25 17.04 12.11
CA PRO A 172 0.27 16.27 12.90
C PRO A 172 -1.14 16.87 12.96
N SER A 173 -1.43 17.96 12.25
CA SER A 173 -2.77 18.59 12.21
C SER A 173 -3.79 17.79 11.40
N GLY A 174 -3.34 16.94 10.48
CA GLY A 174 -4.16 16.10 9.63
C GLY A 174 -3.34 14.95 9.00
N PRO A 175 -3.91 14.19 8.07
CA PRO A 175 -3.30 12.99 7.54
C PRO A 175 -2.29 13.25 6.43
N LEU A 176 -2.19 14.45 5.85
CA LEU A 176 -1.31 14.72 4.72
C LEU A 176 0.18 14.63 5.12
N ARG A 177 1.00 14.00 4.26
CA ARG A 177 2.46 13.91 4.41
C ARG A 177 3.17 15.21 3.98
N ALA A 178 2.55 15.94 3.04
CA ALA A 178 2.95 17.26 2.55
C ALA A 178 1.69 18.00 2.08
N PRO A 179 1.72 19.33 1.82
CA PRO A 179 0.61 20.04 1.18
C PRO A 179 0.14 19.34 -0.10
N LEU A 180 -1.18 19.28 -0.32
CA LEU A 180 -1.76 18.45 -1.39
C LEU A 180 -1.41 18.93 -2.80
N ALA A 181 -1.55 20.24 -3.08
CA ALA A 181 -1.36 20.77 -4.42
C ALA A 181 0.03 20.45 -5.00
N PRO A 182 1.16 20.69 -4.29
CA PRO A 182 2.47 20.29 -4.80
C PRO A 182 2.66 18.78 -4.98
N GLN A 183 1.92 17.95 -4.25
CA GLN A 183 1.94 16.51 -4.46
C GLN A 183 1.23 16.13 -5.76
N ILE A 184 0.10 16.78 -6.07
CA ILE A 184 -0.62 16.61 -7.34
C ILE A 184 0.26 17.06 -8.52
N GLU A 185 0.90 18.22 -8.43
CA GLU A 185 1.79 18.76 -9.47
C GLU A 185 3.00 17.84 -9.78
N LYS A 186 3.44 17.05 -8.82
CA LYS A 186 4.58 16.15 -8.96
C LYS A 186 4.19 14.74 -9.39
N ALA A 187 2.90 14.44 -9.49
CA ALA A 187 2.40 13.15 -9.93
C ALA A 187 2.17 13.12 -11.45
N ASP A 188 2.25 11.95 -12.05
CA ASP A 188 1.93 11.71 -13.46
C ASP A 188 0.50 11.20 -13.65
N ALA A 189 -0.09 10.60 -12.60
CA ALA A 189 -1.50 10.21 -12.56
C ALA A 189 -1.99 10.07 -11.11
N LEU A 190 -3.31 10.11 -10.95
CA LEU A 190 -4.01 9.82 -9.70
C LEU A 190 -4.89 8.58 -9.90
N LEU A 191 -4.86 7.65 -8.96
CA LEU A 191 -5.77 6.51 -8.88
C LEU A 191 -6.70 6.68 -7.67
N LEU A 192 -8.00 6.79 -7.93
CA LEU A 192 -9.04 6.76 -6.92
C LEU A 192 -9.50 5.32 -6.71
N ILE A 193 -9.34 4.79 -5.49
CA ILE A 193 -9.76 3.43 -5.13
C ILE A 193 -11.07 3.48 -4.34
N GLY A 194 -12.12 2.91 -4.94
CA GLY A 194 -13.48 2.93 -4.41
C GLY A 194 -14.15 4.29 -4.50
N ASP A 195 -15.42 4.34 -4.15
CA ASP A 195 -16.27 5.52 -4.30
C ASP A 195 -16.29 6.38 -3.04
N GLY A 196 -16.64 7.65 -3.21
CA GLY A 196 -16.91 8.58 -2.12
C GLY A 196 -16.64 10.03 -2.48
N ALA A 197 -17.50 10.94 -2.01
CA ALA A 197 -17.39 12.37 -2.22
C ALA A 197 -16.03 12.97 -1.79
N PRO A 198 -15.40 12.51 -0.66
CA PRO A 198 -14.08 13.01 -0.30
C PRO A 198 -12.99 12.69 -1.34
N GLY A 199 -13.01 11.49 -1.92
CA GLY A 199 -12.07 11.11 -2.98
C GLY A 199 -12.34 11.84 -4.28
N GLU A 200 -13.60 11.99 -4.68
CA GLU A 200 -13.99 12.75 -5.89
C GLU A 200 -13.61 14.24 -5.79
N THR A 201 -13.62 14.82 -4.60
CA THR A 201 -13.09 16.17 -4.39
C THR A 201 -11.59 16.25 -4.76
N VAL A 202 -10.80 15.27 -4.35
CA VAL A 202 -9.37 15.21 -4.71
C VAL A 202 -9.18 14.93 -6.20
N ALA A 203 -9.99 14.04 -6.78
CA ALA A 203 -10.00 13.77 -8.21
C ALA A 203 -10.34 15.02 -9.04
N GLY A 204 -11.26 15.84 -8.56
CA GLY A 204 -11.59 17.14 -9.16
C GLY A 204 -10.42 18.11 -9.15
N LEU A 205 -9.67 18.20 -8.03
CA LEU A 205 -8.45 19.00 -7.95
C LEU A 205 -7.35 18.50 -8.90
N ALA A 206 -7.21 17.17 -9.02
CA ALA A 206 -6.25 16.56 -9.94
C ALA A 206 -6.60 16.88 -11.41
N ARG A 207 -7.88 16.73 -11.81
CA ARG A 207 -8.33 17.10 -13.15
C ARG A 207 -8.14 18.59 -13.45
N ALA A 208 -8.37 19.46 -12.47
CA ALA A 208 -8.14 20.91 -12.61
C ALA A 208 -6.65 21.26 -12.79
N ALA A 209 -5.75 20.38 -12.40
CA ALA A 209 -4.31 20.46 -12.62
C ALA A 209 -3.84 19.64 -13.85
N ASP A 210 -4.75 19.30 -14.77
CA ASP A 210 -4.50 18.47 -15.97
C ASP A 210 -3.91 17.09 -15.67
N LEU A 211 -4.04 16.58 -14.44
CA LEU A 211 -3.56 15.26 -14.07
C LEU A 211 -4.58 14.18 -14.48
N ALA A 212 -4.09 13.12 -15.12
CA ALA A 212 -4.92 11.96 -15.46
C ALA A 212 -5.47 11.29 -14.19
N VAL A 213 -6.78 11.03 -14.16
CA VAL A 213 -7.46 10.34 -13.06
C VAL A 213 -7.96 8.98 -13.51
N LEU A 214 -7.49 7.96 -12.82
CA LEU A 214 -7.93 6.58 -12.97
C LEU A 214 -8.88 6.25 -11.83
N HIS A 215 -9.84 5.37 -12.11
CA HIS A 215 -10.76 4.82 -11.12
C HIS A 215 -10.57 3.31 -11.03
N GLY A 216 -10.78 2.77 -9.84
CA GLY A 216 -10.74 1.34 -9.61
C GLY A 216 -11.22 0.98 -8.21
N HIS A 217 -11.33 -0.29 -7.96
CA HIS A 217 -11.73 -0.81 -6.64
C HIS A 217 -10.92 -2.05 -6.27
N LEU A 218 -10.85 -2.34 -4.98
CA LEU A 218 -10.25 -3.58 -4.51
C LEU A 218 -11.32 -4.66 -4.45
N ALA A 219 -11.13 -5.71 -5.22
CA ALA A 219 -12.02 -6.87 -5.27
C ALA A 219 -11.35 -8.09 -4.62
N PRO A 220 -12.05 -8.86 -3.80
CA PRO A 220 -11.55 -10.13 -3.31
C PRO A 220 -11.34 -11.12 -4.46
N GLU A 221 -10.33 -11.97 -4.35
CA GLU A 221 -10.08 -13.02 -5.34
C GLU A 221 -11.22 -14.05 -5.34
N PRO A 222 -11.90 -14.29 -6.49
CA PRO A 222 -13.07 -15.15 -6.56
C PRO A 222 -12.82 -16.58 -6.08
N SER A 223 -11.62 -17.12 -6.33
CA SER A 223 -11.20 -18.45 -5.88
C SER A 223 -11.13 -18.54 -4.36
N ALA A 224 -10.62 -17.50 -3.67
CA ALA A 224 -10.56 -17.44 -2.22
C ALA A 224 -11.96 -17.31 -1.62
N VAL A 225 -12.83 -16.46 -2.19
CA VAL A 225 -14.24 -16.35 -1.78
C VAL A 225 -14.94 -17.70 -1.89
N THR A 226 -14.77 -18.40 -3.02
CA THR A 226 -15.37 -19.72 -3.25
C THR A 226 -14.90 -20.75 -2.20
N ALA A 227 -13.60 -20.74 -1.85
CA ALA A 227 -13.03 -21.64 -0.85
C ALA A 227 -13.53 -21.38 0.59
N LEU A 228 -14.07 -20.19 0.86
CA LEU A 228 -14.61 -19.76 2.15
C LEU A 228 -16.13 -19.95 2.24
N ARG A 229 -16.84 -20.11 1.12
CA ARG A 229 -18.31 -20.27 1.11
C ARG A 229 -18.77 -21.53 1.84
N GLY A 230 -19.96 -21.45 2.44
CA GLY A 230 -20.61 -22.58 3.13
C GLY A 230 -20.00 -22.95 4.49
N LYS A 231 -19.03 -22.18 5.00
CA LYS A 231 -18.42 -22.39 6.32
C LYS A 231 -18.62 -21.15 7.19
N PRO A 232 -18.92 -21.32 8.50
CA PRO A 232 -18.83 -20.20 9.44
C PRO A 232 -17.38 -19.69 9.51
N LEU A 233 -17.20 -18.36 9.64
CA LEU A 233 -15.89 -17.73 9.68
C LEU A 233 -15.69 -16.95 10.98
N VAL A 234 -14.55 -17.12 11.61
CA VAL A 234 -14.03 -16.22 12.63
C VAL A 234 -13.02 -15.32 11.92
N ALA A 235 -13.39 -14.06 11.73
CA ALA A 235 -12.58 -13.08 11.00
C ALA A 235 -11.74 -12.24 11.98
N PHE A 236 -10.47 -12.03 11.65
CA PHE A 236 -9.60 -11.14 12.42
C PHE A 236 -8.70 -10.32 11.51
N ALA A 237 -8.38 -9.09 11.94
CA ALA A 237 -7.52 -8.21 11.16
C ALA A 237 -6.78 -7.19 12.04
N GLY A 238 -5.47 -7.01 11.76
CA GLY A 238 -4.58 -6.02 12.36
C GLY A 238 -4.06 -5.03 11.29
N ILE A 239 -4.99 -4.40 10.60
CA ILE A 239 -4.76 -3.36 9.59
C ILE A 239 -5.37 -2.04 10.02
N GLY A 240 -5.04 -0.94 9.34
CA GLY A 240 -5.49 0.41 9.71
C GLY A 240 -7.02 0.59 9.78
N ARG A 241 -7.79 -0.19 9.00
CA ARG A 241 -9.26 -0.19 8.98
C ARG A 241 -9.81 -1.62 8.89
N PRO A 242 -9.83 -2.37 10.02
CA PRO A 242 -10.31 -3.75 10.06
C PRO A 242 -11.78 -3.89 9.63
N GLU A 243 -12.59 -2.87 9.88
CA GLU A 243 -14.01 -2.84 9.52
C GLU A 243 -14.26 -2.99 8.00
N LYS A 244 -13.32 -2.45 7.16
CA LYS A 244 -13.39 -2.66 5.71
C LYS A 244 -13.25 -4.13 5.35
N PHE A 245 -12.34 -4.85 6.00
CA PHE A 245 -12.15 -6.29 5.77
C PHE A 245 -13.40 -7.08 6.16
N PHE A 246 -13.98 -6.79 7.31
CA PHE A 246 -15.21 -7.47 7.76
C PHE A 246 -16.38 -7.18 6.82
N ALA A 247 -16.56 -5.92 6.42
CA ALA A 247 -17.58 -5.53 5.45
C ALA A 247 -17.39 -6.20 4.09
N THR A 248 -16.15 -6.40 3.64
CA THR A 248 -15.84 -7.12 2.41
C THR A 248 -16.28 -8.57 2.48
N LEU A 249 -15.99 -9.28 3.59
CA LEU A 249 -16.44 -10.66 3.78
C LEU A 249 -17.98 -10.76 3.73
N GLU A 250 -18.68 -9.82 4.34
CA GLU A 250 -20.15 -9.79 4.37
C GLU A 250 -20.75 -9.45 3.02
N ALA A 251 -20.15 -8.50 2.29
CA ALA A 251 -20.60 -8.14 0.93
C ALA A 251 -20.49 -9.33 -0.04
N GLU A 252 -19.50 -10.22 0.18
CA GLU A 252 -19.35 -11.48 -0.57
C GLU A 252 -20.33 -12.59 -0.12
N GLY A 253 -21.22 -12.30 0.84
CA GLY A 253 -22.18 -13.26 1.37
C GLY A 253 -21.54 -14.36 2.24
N LEU A 254 -20.36 -14.10 2.79
CA LEU A 254 -19.67 -15.04 3.67
C LEU A 254 -20.24 -14.98 5.09
N ASN A 255 -20.36 -16.12 5.74
CA ASN A 255 -20.96 -16.24 7.08
C ASN A 255 -19.96 -15.92 8.20
N VAL A 256 -19.82 -14.64 8.57
CA VAL A 256 -18.93 -14.17 9.65
C VAL A 256 -19.63 -14.29 11.00
N VAL A 257 -19.26 -15.27 11.82
CA VAL A 257 -19.85 -15.54 13.14
C VAL A 257 -19.13 -14.86 14.30
N ALA A 258 -17.88 -14.43 14.12
CA ALA A 258 -17.13 -13.63 15.10
C ALA A 258 -16.12 -12.72 14.39
N ARG A 259 -15.81 -11.56 15.01
CA ARG A 259 -14.89 -10.54 14.48
C ARG A 259 -13.93 -10.06 15.57
N HIS A 260 -12.64 -10.03 15.23
CA HIS A 260 -11.59 -9.55 16.14
C HIS A 260 -10.74 -8.48 15.44
N ALA A 261 -10.86 -7.23 15.89
CA ALA A 261 -10.06 -6.13 15.40
C ALA A 261 -8.81 -5.94 16.27
N PHE A 262 -7.64 -5.99 15.66
CA PHE A 262 -6.36 -5.71 16.30
C PHE A 262 -5.81 -4.35 15.88
N PRO A 263 -4.84 -3.78 16.62
CA PRO A 263 -4.12 -2.58 16.19
C PRO A 263 -3.42 -2.79 14.84
N ASP A 264 -3.23 -1.70 14.08
CA ASP A 264 -2.49 -1.76 12.83
C ASP A 264 -1.07 -2.29 13.03
N HIS A 265 -0.61 -3.18 12.15
CA HIS A 265 0.65 -3.91 12.24
C HIS A 265 0.82 -4.71 13.55
N HIS A 266 -0.27 -5.26 14.10
CA HIS A 266 -0.23 -6.03 15.35
C HIS A 266 0.73 -7.23 15.23
N PRO A 267 1.73 -7.37 16.13
CA PRO A 267 2.62 -8.52 16.16
C PRO A 267 1.91 -9.68 16.89
N TYR A 268 1.22 -10.52 16.14
CA TYR A 268 0.46 -11.63 16.71
C TYR A 268 1.34 -12.57 17.55
N ARG A 269 0.91 -12.82 18.78
CA ARG A 269 1.54 -13.79 19.67
C ARG A 269 0.92 -15.17 19.47
N THR A 270 1.68 -16.20 19.72
CA THR A 270 1.23 -17.61 19.60
C THR A 270 -0.05 -17.87 20.41
N GLU A 271 -0.14 -17.31 21.63
CA GLU A 271 -1.28 -17.48 22.52
C GLU A 271 -2.55 -16.80 21.95
N GLU A 272 -2.41 -15.65 21.30
CA GLU A 272 -3.55 -14.92 20.67
C GLU A 272 -4.12 -15.76 19.52
N ILE A 273 -3.25 -16.28 18.66
CA ILE A 273 -3.69 -17.14 17.55
C ILE A 273 -4.26 -18.48 18.06
N ALA A 274 -3.66 -19.06 19.09
CA ALA A 274 -4.19 -20.28 19.72
C ALA A 274 -5.59 -20.06 20.30
N HIS A 275 -5.84 -18.88 20.90
CA HIS A 275 -7.17 -18.50 21.42
C HIS A 275 -8.19 -18.37 20.28
N LEU A 276 -7.86 -17.65 19.20
CA LEU A 276 -8.71 -17.52 18.02
C LEU A 276 -9.01 -18.90 17.38
N ALA A 277 -8.00 -19.78 17.30
CA ALA A 277 -8.16 -21.12 16.78
C ALA A 277 -9.06 -22.00 17.68
N ALA A 278 -8.98 -21.84 19.00
CA ALA A 278 -9.86 -22.54 19.95
C ALA A 278 -11.31 -22.05 19.81
N GLU A 279 -11.52 -20.75 19.66
CA GLU A 279 -12.85 -20.17 19.40
C GLU A 279 -13.43 -20.67 18.08
N ALA A 280 -12.65 -20.66 17.00
CA ALA A 280 -13.08 -21.14 15.69
C ALA A 280 -13.48 -22.62 15.77
N ARG A 281 -12.71 -23.48 16.44
CA ARG A 281 -13.08 -24.91 16.68
C ARG A 281 -14.38 -25.03 17.44
N ARG A 282 -14.58 -24.25 18.52
CA ARG A 282 -15.81 -24.28 19.33
C ARG A 282 -17.04 -23.87 18.51
N LEU A 283 -16.87 -22.96 17.54
CA LEU A 283 -17.95 -22.47 16.66
C LEU A 283 -18.11 -23.29 15.37
N GLY A 284 -17.29 -24.35 15.16
CA GLY A 284 -17.26 -25.08 13.90
C GLY A 284 -16.87 -24.22 12.72
N ALA A 285 -16.11 -23.15 12.96
CA ALA A 285 -15.75 -22.12 12.00
C ALA A 285 -14.30 -22.25 11.53
N ARG A 286 -13.97 -21.58 10.42
CA ARG A 286 -12.61 -21.41 9.93
C ARG A 286 -12.09 -20.01 10.28
N LEU A 287 -10.80 -19.89 10.60
CA LEU A 287 -10.15 -18.60 10.76
C LEU A 287 -9.89 -17.96 9.39
N VAL A 288 -10.19 -16.66 9.27
CA VAL A 288 -9.89 -15.88 8.06
C VAL A 288 -9.29 -14.53 8.44
N THR A 289 -8.29 -14.10 7.68
CA THR A 289 -7.59 -12.82 7.91
C THR A 289 -7.21 -12.13 6.59
N THR A 290 -6.55 -10.98 6.66
CA THR A 290 -6.02 -10.29 5.48
C THR A 290 -4.70 -10.92 5.02
N GLN A 291 -4.30 -10.72 3.76
CA GLN A 291 -2.98 -11.15 3.27
C GLN A 291 -1.83 -10.56 4.09
N LYS A 292 -1.94 -9.29 4.52
CA LYS A 292 -0.91 -8.64 5.35
C LYS A 292 -0.75 -9.32 6.71
N ASP A 293 -1.86 -9.66 7.35
CA ASP A 293 -1.83 -10.37 8.62
C ASP A 293 -1.34 -11.80 8.44
N PHE A 294 -1.74 -12.46 7.36
CA PHE A 294 -1.32 -13.82 7.03
C PHE A 294 0.22 -13.93 6.90
N VAL A 295 0.86 -13.04 6.13
CA VAL A 295 2.33 -13.05 5.99
C VAL A 295 3.03 -12.64 7.28
N ARG A 296 2.40 -11.82 8.11
CA ARG A 296 2.92 -11.39 9.43
C ARG A 296 2.92 -12.53 10.44
N ILE A 297 1.89 -13.36 10.43
CA ILE A 297 1.79 -14.55 11.28
C ILE A 297 2.84 -15.59 10.86
N GLY A 298 3.10 -15.72 9.58
CA GLY A 298 4.05 -16.65 9.01
C GLY A 298 3.42 -17.96 8.53
N PHE A 299 3.88 -18.42 7.37
CA PHE A 299 3.28 -19.53 6.63
C PHE A 299 3.18 -20.82 7.43
N ALA A 300 4.26 -21.24 8.11
CA ALA A 300 4.26 -22.49 8.88
C ALA A 300 3.18 -22.51 9.96
N PHE A 301 2.95 -21.37 10.62
CA PHE A 301 1.98 -21.26 11.68
C PHE A 301 0.54 -21.15 11.14
N THR A 302 0.34 -20.47 10.02
CA THR A 302 -0.97 -20.34 9.38
C THR A 302 -1.48 -21.69 8.85
N VAL A 303 -0.60 -22.52 8.29
CA VAL A 303 -0.94 -23.88 7.84
C VAL A 303 -1.33 -24.78 9.02
N SER A 304 -0.55 -24.76 10.10
CA SER A 304 -0.80 -25.61 11.28
C SER A 304 -2.11 -25.26 12.02
N THR A 305 -2.57 -24.01 11.91
CA THR A 305 -3.81 -23.51 12.53
C THR A 305 -4.99 -23.38 11.57
N ASN A 306 -4.84 -23.80 10.31
CA ASN A 306 -5.86 -23.73 9.25
C ASN A 306 -6.45 -22.32 9.06
N ILE A 307 -5.59 -21.30 9.12
CA ILE A 307 -5.97 -19.92 8.81
C ILE A 307 -6.03 -19.77 7.29
N ALA A 308 -7.08 -19.13 6.79
CA ALA A 308 -7.17 -18.66 5.42
C ALA A 308 -6.91 -17.17 5.36
N ASP A 309 -6.37 -16.69 4.24
CA ASP A 309 -6.40 -15.27 3.91
C ASP A 309 -7.45 -14.99 2.83
N LEU A 310 -7.86 -13.72 2.73
CA LEU A 310 -8.66 -13.21 1.63
C LEU A 310 -7.80 -12.25 0.81
N PRO A 311 -7.20 -12.72 -0.27
CA PRO A 311 -6.49 -11.86 -1.22
C PRO A 311 -7.41 -10.87 -1.88
N VAL A 312 -6.90 -9.66 -2.12
CA VAL A 312 -7.60 -8.63 -2.88
C VAL A 312 -6.73 -8.18 -4.04
N SER A 313 -7.36 -8.00 -5.20
CA SER A 313 -6.74 -7.44 -6.40
C SER A 313 -7.34 -6.08 -6.75
N LEU A 314 -6.57 -5.25 -7.45
CA LEU A 314 -7.04 -4.00 -8.01
C LEU A 314 -7.75 -4.27 -9.34
N ALA A 315 -9.04 -3.98 -9.40
CA ALA A 315 -9.81 -3.89 -10.63
C ALA A 315 -9.87 -2.42 -11.06
N LEU A 316 -9.43 -2.12 -12.29
CA LEU A 316 -9.47 -0.77 -12.87
C LEU A 316 -10.66 -0.60 -13.79
N ASP A 317 -11.29 0.55 -13.71
CA ASP A 317 -12.34 0.94 -14.63
C ASP A 317 -11.69 1.41 -15.94
N GLY A 318 -12.01 0.73 -17.05
CA GLY A 318 -11.54 1.12 -18.39
C GLY A 318 -10.17 0.54 -18.83
N GLY A 319 -9.82 -0.65 -18.37
CA GLY A 319 -8.83 -1.57 -19.00
C GLY A 319 -7.36 -1.09 -18.95
N ASP A 320 -6.78 -0.74 -20.09
CA ASP A 320 -5.32 -0.67 -20.33
C ASP A 320 -4.58 0.59 -19.80
N ARG A 321 -5.14 1.30 -18.83
CA ARG A 321 -4.53 2.56 -18.34
C ARG A 321 -3.19 2.36 -17.60
N LEU A 322 -2.95 1.19 -17.01
CA LEU A 322 -1.63 0.86 -16.46
C LEU A 322 -0.57 0.73 -17.56
N ASP A 323 -0.94 0.22 -18.74
CA ASP A 323 -0.01 0.13 -19.88
C ASP A 323 0.44 1.50 -20.35
N ALA A 324 -0.45 2.49 -20.36
CA ALA A 324 -0.08 3.87 -20.69
C ALA A 324 0.96 4.43 -19.72
N LEU A 325 0.81 4.18 -18.40
CA LEU A 325 1.79 4.61 -17.39
C LEU A 325 3.13 3.88 -17.54
N ILE A 326 3.11 2.57 -17.85
CA ILE A 326 4.33 1.80 -18.11
C ILE A 326 5.05 2.38 -19.32
N SER A 327 4.35 2.54 -20.45
CA SER A 327 4.92 3.07 -21.69
C SER A 327 5.44 4.49 -21.53
N TRP A 328 4.78 5.30 -20.72
CA TRP A 328 5.25 6.64 -20.36
C TRP A 328 6.59 6.61 -19.62
N ALA A 329 6.73 5.74 -18.62
CA ALA A 329 7.97 5.57 -17.87
C ALA A 329 9.11 5.06 -18.77
N GLU A 330 8.82 4.08 -19.64
CA GLU A 330 9.77 3.52 -20.60
C GLU A 330 10.28 4.61 -21.58
N ALA A 331 9.38 5.43 -22.11
CA ALA A 331 9.72 6.53 -23.03
C ALA A 331 10.63 7.57 -22.37
N ARG A 332 10.40 7.93 -21.11
CA ARG A 332 11.26 8.86 -20.37
C ARG A 332 12.68 8.32 -20.17
N VAL A 333 12.82 7.03 -19.90
CA VAL A 333 14.16 6.41 -19.79
C VAL A 333 14.85 6.36 -21.16
N ALA A 334 14.13 6.03 -22.22
CA ALA A 334 14.68 6.04 -23.57
C ALA A 334 15.17 7.44 -23.98
N ALA A 335 14.39 8.50 -23.67
CA ALA A 335 14.77 9.86 -23.98
C ALA A 335 16.01 10.37 -23.21
N ARG A 336 16.31 9.82 -22.02
CA ARG A 336 17.53 10.15 -21.26
C ARG A 336 18.80 9.51 -21.82
N ARG A 337 18.68 8.46 -22.62
CA ARG A 337 19.82 7.72 -23.21
C ARG A 337 20.28 8.31 -24.53
N LEU A 338 19.49 9.19 -25.13
CA LEU A 338 19.78 9.97 -26.34
C LEU A 338 20.50 11.27 -26.00
#